data_cf87ec4f6e37eea48a3bc1688f3f86cc
#
_entry.id   cf87ec4f6e37eea48a3bc1688f3f86cc
#
_cell.length_a   1.000
_cell.length_b   1.000
_cell.length_c   1.000
_cell.angle_alpha   90.00
_cell.angle_beta   90.00
_cell.angle_gamma   90.00
#
_symmetry.space_group_name_H-M   'P 1'
#
loop_
_entity.id
_entity.type
_entity.pdbx_description
1 polymer ?
#
loop_
_entity_poly.entity_id
_entity_poly.type
_entity_poly.pdbx_seq_one_letter_code
_entity_poly.pdbx_strand_id
1 'polypeptide(L)'
;LVAGTRRRDGRRAAGVADVAELYGRSRAEGFGPEVIRRLLLGTFALSAGYQERYYLRALQTRTLIREELQQAFRQVDLIAGPTTPGPPYLLGELAADPLAQYLQDCFTIPASLAGLPALSLPCGVTPEGLPVGLQLLAPAFQEQRLLAGAAAAEACLPPPRRLGGPA
;
A
#
# COMPACT_ATOMS: atom_id res chain seq x y z
N LEU A 1 3.88 18.79 -12.14
CA LEU A 1 2.59 18.64 -11.42
C LEU A 1 1.39 18.66 -12.37
N VAL A 2 1.50 19.34 -13.52
CA VAL A 2 0.44 19.53 -14.52
C VAL A 2 0.12 18.23 -15.29
N ALA A 3 1.12 17.43 -15.59
CA ALA A 3 0.95 16.15 -16.28
C ALA A 3 0.32 15.04 -15.41
N GLY A 4 0.35 15.19 -14.09
CA GLY A 4 -0.14 14.19 -13.14
C GLY A 4 -1.65 14.02 -13.19
N THR A 5 -2.40 15.10 -13.20
CA THR A 5 -3.86 15.06 -13.10
C THR A 5 -4.51 14.37 -14.30
N ARG A 6 -3.99 14.53 -15.49
CA ARG A 6 -4.58 13.93 -16.70
C ARG A 6 -4.19 12.47 -16.93
N ARG A 7 -2.99 12.05 -16.48
CA ARG A 7 -2.49 10.68 -16.72
C ARG A 7 -2.75 9.72 -15.56
N ARG A 8 -2.80 10.23 -14.32
CA ARG A 8 -2.93 9.39 -13.12
C ARG A 8 -4.36 9.26 -12.62
N ASP A 9 -5.09 10.38 -12.62
CA ASP A 9 -6.41 10.40 -11.96
C ASP A 9 -7.57 10.13 -12.93
N GLY A 10 -7.30 10.19 -14.25
CA GLY A 10 -8.30 9.89 -15.30
C GLY A 10 -9.49 10.84 -15.35
N ARG A 11 -9.67 11.72 -14.34
CA ARG A 11 -10.78 12.65 -14.22
C ARG A 11 -10.34 14.08 -14.52
N ARG A 12 -11.16 14.77 -15.28
CA ARG A 12 -10.98 16.19 -15.62
C ARG A 12 -12.30 16.93 -15.47
N ALA A 13 -12.29 18.03 -14.76
CA ALA A 13 -13.46 18.90 -14.67
C ALA A 13 -13.81 19.47 -16.05
N ALA A 14 -15.09 19.52 -16.36
CA ALA A 14 -15.60 20.08 -17.62
C ALA A 14 -16.04 21.54 -17.42
N GLY A 15 -16.10 22.31 -18.53
CA GLY A 15 -16.63 23.67 -18.53
C GLY A 15 -15.78 24.67 -17.71
N VAL A 16 -14.46 24.54 -17.76
CA VAL A 16 -13.52 25.41 -17.04
C VAL A 16 -12.90 26.44 -17.98
N ALA A 17 -12.72 27.67 -17.50
CA ALA A 17 -12.25 28.78 -18.31
C ALA A 17 -10.74 28.82 -18.47
N ASP A 18 -9.98 28.42 -17.45
CA ASP A 18 -8.51 28.45 -17.45
C ASP A 18 -7.87 27.21 -16.81
N VAL A 19 -6.53 27.17 -16.85
CA VAL A 19 -5.74 26.04 -16.33
C VAL A 19 -5.77 25.98 -14.80
N ALA A 20 -5.79 27.11 -14.11
CA ALA A 20 -5.82 27.15 -12.64
C ALA A 20 -7.16 26.63 -12.12
N GLU A 21 -8.26 27.08 -12.72
CA GLU A 21 -9.60 26.58 -12.43
C GLU A 21 -9.70 25.08 -12.75
N LEU A 22 -9.14 24.62 -13.88
CA LEU A 22 -9.11 23.20 -14.23
C LEU A 22 -8.47 22.36 -13.14
N TYR A 23 -7.32 22.77 -12.61
CA TYR A 23 -6.65 22.04 -11.53
C TYR A 23 -7.43 22.08 -10.23
N GLY A 24 -7.91 23.27 -9.84
CA GLY A 24 -8.69 23.46 -8.63
C GLY A 24 -9.91 22.55 -8.61
N ARG A 25 -10.73 22.63 -9.66
CA ARG A 25 -11.96 21.86 -9.75
C ARG A 25 -11.71 20.35 -9.93
N SER A 26 -10.76 19.94 -10.79
CA SER A 26 -10.45 18.51 -10.97
C SER A 26 -10.00 17.86 -9.67
N ARG A 27 -9.25 18.56 -8.82
CA ARG A 27 -8.83 18.07 -7.50
C ARG A 27 -9.98 18.07 -6.50
N ALA A 28 -10.74 19.15 -6.44
CA ALA A 28 -11.88 19.27 -5.52
C ALA A 28 -12.95 18.20 -5.80
N GLU A 29 -13.23 17.93 -7.06
CA GLU A 29 -14.23 16.93 -7.48
C GLU A 29 -13.70 15.49 -7.48
N GLY A 30 -12.36 15.29 -7.63
CA GLY A 30 -11.74 13.99 -7.85
C GLY A 30 -11.07 13.40 -6.62
N PHE A 31 -10.70 14.21 -5.61
CA PHE A 31 -9.96 13.74 -4.44
C PHE A 31 -10.85 13.64 -3.21
N GLY A 32 -10.88 12.45 -2.60
CA GLY A 32 -11.49 12.26 -1.31
C GLY A 32 -10.69 12.87 -0.16
N PRO A 33 -11.27 12.97 1.06
CA PRO A 33 -10.64 13.62 2.22
C PRO A 33 -9.26 13.05 2.58
N GLU A 34 -9.07 11.73 2.47
CA GLU A 34 -7.80 11.08 2.79
C GLU A 34 -6.69 11.46 1.78
N VAL A 35 -7.02 11.51 0.49
CA VAL A 35 -6.06 11.94 -0.54
C VAL A 35 -5.63 13.38 -0.30
N ILE A 36 -6.57 14.27 0.02
CA ILE A 36 -6.29 15.68 0.36
C ILE A 36 -5.38 15.76 1.59
N ARG A 37 -5.68 15.01 2.64
CA ARG A 37 -4.87 14.96 3.86
C ARG A 37 -3.42 14.53 3.55
N ARG A 38 -3.23 13.47 2.77
CA ARG A 38 -1.91 12.97 2.35
C ARG A 38 -1.13 13.99 1.53
N LEU A 39 -1.80 14.69 0.62
CA LEU A 39 -1.18 15.76 -0.16
C LEU A 39 -0.72 16.93 0.72
N LEU A 40 -1.55 17.35 1.68
CA LEU A 40 -1.21 18.41 2.63
C LEU A 40 -0.03 18.01 3.51
N LEU A 41 -0.02 16.79 4.07
CA LEU A 41 1.10 16.27 4.86
C LEU A 41 2.40 16.21 4.05
N GLY A 42 2.34 15.73 2.80
CA GLY A 42 3.51 15.72 1.91
C GLY A 42 4.05 17.11 1.60
N THR A 43 3.16 18.06 1.33
CA THR A 43 3.52 19.46 1.08
C THR A 43 4.16 20.10 2.32
N PHE A 44 3.59 19.84 3.51
CA PHE A 44 4.14 20.30 4.78
C PHE A 44 5.54 19.73 5.05
N ALA A 45 5.72 18.42 4.87
CA ALA A 45 7.00 17.76 5.08
C ALA A 45 8.12 18.26 4.14
N LEU A 46 7.75 18.76 2.96
CA LEU A 46 8.68 19.34 1.98
C LEU A 46 8.85 20.84 2.10
N SER A 47 8.10 21.52 2.98
CA SER A 47 8.20 22.97 3.15
C SER A 47 9.48 23.39 3.87
N ALA A 48 9.87 24.66 3.68
CA ALA A 48 11.07 25.21 4.28
C ALA A 48 11.08 25.06 5.82
N GLY A 49 12.20 24.63 6.37
CA GLY A 49 12.39 24.37 7.80
C GLY A 49 11.91 23.00 8.29
N TYR A 50 11.10 22.29 7.53
CA TYR A 50 10.61 20.94 7.89
C TYR A 50 11.25 19.82 7.06
N GLN A 51 11.80 20.13 5.88
CA GLN A 51 12.41 19.16 4.97
C GLN A 51 13.54 18.38 5.65
N GLU A 52 14.47 19.05 6.33
CA GLU A 52 15.57 18.38 7.03
C GLU A 52 15.07 17.51 8.19
N ARG A 53 14.08 18.01 8.92
CA ARG A 53 13.57 17.36 10.12
C ARG A 53 12.72 16.12 9.84
N TYR A 54 11.90 16.14 8.81
CA TYR A 54 10.97 15.06 8.49
C TYR A 54 11.37 14.26 7.27
N TYR A 55 11.63 14.92 6.16
CA TYR A 55 11.92 14.24 4.90
C TYR A 55 13.25 13.48 4.93
N LEU A 56 14.33 14.11 5.39
CA LEU A 56 15.63 13.43 5.47
C LEU A 56 15.62 12.28 6.49
N ARG A 57 14.94 12.44 7.62
CA ARG A 57 14.77 11.34 8.58
C ARG A 57 13.98 10.18 7.99
N ALA A 58 12.93 10.46 7.24
CA ALA A 58 12.17 9.45 6.53
C ALA A 58 13.03 8.68 5.51
N LEU A 59 13.89 9.37 4.76
CA LEU A 59 14.85 8.73 3.85
C LEU A 59 15.86 7.84 4.58
N GLN A 60 16.38 8.29 5.73
CA GLN A 60 17.28 7.49 6.56
C GLN A 60 16.58 6.23 7.08
N THR A 61 15.37 6.37 7.62
CA THR A 61 14.57 5.22 8.07
C THR A 61 14.26 4.25 6.94
N ARG A 62 13.91 4.77 5.76
CA ARG A 62 13.72 3.95 4.55
C ARG A 62 14.97 3.15 4.20
N THR A 63 16.15 3.75 4.32
CA THR A 63 17.42 3.07 4.06
C THR A 63 17.64 1.93 5.04
N LEU A 64 17.41 2.14 6.33
CA LEU A 64 17.53 1.10 7.36
C LEU A 64 16.57 -0.08 7.09
N ILE A 65 15.30 0.20 6.80
CA ILE A 65 14.31 -0.85 6.45
C ILE A 65 14.80 -1.67 5.25
N ARG A 66 15.32 -1.01 4.22
CA ARG A 66 15.84 -1.68 3.03
C ARG A 66 17.05 -2.56 3.35
N GLU A 67 17.98 -2.07 4.17
CA GLU A 67 19.17 -2.81 4.57
C GLU A 67 18.83 -4.04 5.42
N GLU A 68 17.91 -3.93 6.37
CA GLU A 68 17.43 -5.06 7.18
C GLU A 68 16.81 -6.16 6.31
N LEU A 69 15.94 -5.80 5.38
CA LEU A 69 15.32 -6.76 4.46
C LEU A 69 16.35 -7.37 3.51
N GLN A 70 17.32 -6.59 3.02
CA GLN A 70 18.43 -7.11 2.21
C GLN A 70 19.30 -8.09 2.99
N GLN A 71 19.54 -7.85 4.29
CA GLN A 71 20.25 -8.80 5.13
C GLN A 71 19.47 -10.12 5.32
N ALA A 72 18.16 -10.05 5.54
CA ALA A 72 17.33 -11.23 5.62
C ALA A 72 17.41 -12.06 4.33
N PHE A 73 17.38 -11.42 3.16
CA PHE A 73 17.51 -12.10 1.87
C PHE A 73 18.89 -12.72 1.57
N ARG A 74 19.91 -12.50 2.40
CA ARG A 74 21.17 -13.25 2.33
C ARG A 74 21.03 -14.69 2.89
N GLN A 75 19.97 -14.91 3.66
CA GLN A 75 19.75 -16.19 4.35
C GLN A 75 18.53 -16.95 3.82
N VAL A 76 17.61 -16.26 3.15
CA VAL A 76 16.36 -16.82 2.63
C VAL A 76 16.07 -16.34 1.22
N ASP A 77 15.34 -17.13 0.46
CA ASP A 77 14.92 -16.82 -0.91
C ASP A 77 13.64 -15.99 -0.95
N LEU A 78 12.74 -16.19 0.00
CA LEU A 78 11.47 -15.48 0.16
C LEU A 78 11.23 -15.18 1.64
N ILE A 79 10.55 -14.07 1.90
CA ILE A 79 10.01 -13.74 3.23
C ILE A 79 8.49 -13.90 3.15
N ALA A 80 7.91 -14.61 4.12
CA ALA A 80 6.48 -14.83 4.24
C ALA A 80 5.94 -14.23 5.53
N GLY A 81 4.75 -13.65 5.48
CA GLY A 81 4.09 -13.07 6.64
C GLY A 81 2.62 -12.78 6.39
N PRO A 82 1.89 -12.30 7.38
CA PRO A 82 0.51 -11.86 7.19
C PRO A 82 0.47 -10.62 6.29
N THR A 83 -0.60 -10.47 5.49
CA THR A 83 -0.80 -9.27 4.68
C THR A 83 -1.27 -8.09 5.55
N THR A 84 -2.13 -8.37 6.54
CA THR A 84 -2.70 -7.38 7.47
C THR A 84 -2.61 -7.88 8.90
N PRO A 85 -2.59 -6.98 9.92
CA PRO A 85 -2.51 -7.36 11.33
C PRO A 85 -3.71 -8.17 11.84
N GLY A 86 -4.85 -8.03 11.20
CA GLY A 86 -6.09 -8.68 11.59
C GLY A 86 -6.98 -9.04 10.41
N PRO A 87 -8.14 -9.65 10.68
CA PRO A 87 -9.14 -9.93 9.66
C PRO A 87 -9.75 -8.63 9.12
N PRO A 88 -10.56 -8.71 8.03
CA PRO A 88 -11.31 -7.57 7.54
C PRO A 88 -12.18 -6.94 8.62
N TYR A 89 -12.21 -5.61 8.70
CA TYR A 89 -13.03 -4.82 9.60
C TYR A 89 -14.31 -4.35 8.91
N LEU A 90 -15.31 -3.95 9.68
CA LEU A 90 -16.57 -3.46 9.16
C LEU A 90 -16.41 -2.11 8.45
N LEU A 91 -17.25 -1.86 7.44
CA LEU A 91 -17.25 -0.58 6.73
C LEU A 91 -17.52 0.56 7.72
N GLY A 92 -16.62 1.54 7.76
CA GLY A 92 -16.69 2.69 8.65
C GLY A 92 -16.12 2.49 10.06
N GLU A 93 -15.77 1.27 10.46
CA GLU A 93 -15.24 0.97 11.81
C GLU A 93 -13.98 1.78 12.15
N LEU A 94 -13.06 1.93 11.20
CA LEU A 94 -11.82 2.68 11.41
C LEU A 94 -11.90 4.15 10.95
N ALA A 95 -13.07 4.63 10.52
CA ALA A 95 -13.20 5.98 9.98
C ALA A 95 -12.89 7.08 10.98
N ALA A 96 -13.13 6.84 12.28
CA ALA A 96 -12.88 7.78 13.36
C ALA A 96 -11.44 7.74 13.91
N ASP A 97 -10.67 6.70 13.59
CA ASP A 97 -9.29 6.51 14.06
C ASP A 97 -8.30 6.35 12.89
N PRO A 98 -7.73 7.46 12.40
CA PRO A 98 -6.75 7.42 11.32
C PRO A 98 -5.48 6.62 11.65
N LEU A 99 -5.09 6.56 12.94
CA LEU A 99 -3.91 5.79 13.34
C LEU A 99 -4.18 4.28 13.24
N ALA A 100 -5.33 3.82 13.71
CA ALA A 100 -5.72 2.42 13.56
C ALA A 100 -5.81 2.03 12.08
N GLN A 101 -6.31 2.93 11.22
CA GLN A 101 -6.32 2.72 9.77
C GLN A 101 -4.91 2.59 9.18
N TYR A 102 -3.96 3.43 9.58
CA TYR A 102 -2.57 3.34 9.11
C TYR A 102 -1.85 2.07 9.58
N LEU A 103 -2.18 1.58 10.77
CA LEU A 103 -1.60 0.34 11.29
C LEU A 103 -2.01 -0.90 10.47
N GLN A 104 -3.10 -0.85 9.70
CA GLN A 104 -3.48 -1.94 8.80
C GLN A 104 -2.44 -2.17 7.69
N ASP A 105 -1.66 -1.17 7.35
CA ASP A 105 -0.64 -1.22 6.29
C ASP A 105 0.76 -1.57 6.82
N CYS A 106 0.92 -1.88 8.12
CA CYS A 106 2.24 -2.03 8.74
C CYS A 106 3.09 -3.15 8.13
N PHE A 107 2.49 -4.17 7.54
CA PHE A 107 3.20 -5.27 6.87
C PHE A 107 3.43 -5.04 5.38
N THR A 108 2.62 -4.21 4.72
CA THR A 108 2.72 -3.96 3.28
C THR A 108 3.63 -2.77 2.94
N ILE A 109 3.63 -1.74 3.79
CA ILE A 109 4.45 -0.53 3.61
C ILE A 109 5.97 -0.83 3.52
N PRO A 110 6.57 -1.71 4.36
CA PRO A 110 8.01 -1.98 4.31
C PRO A 110 8.48 -2.49 2.95
N ALA A 111 7.73 -3.37 2.29
CA ALA A 111 8.05 -3.86 0.95
C ALA A 111 8.12 -2.73 -0.07
N SER A 112 7.12 -1.83 -0.06
CA SER A 112 7.06 -0.66 -0.94
C SER A 112 8.20 0.34 -0.67
N LEU A 113 8.51 0.60 0.61
CA LEU A 113 9.60 1.49 0.99
C LEU A 113 10.97 0.93 0.58
N ALA A 114 11.18 -0.37 0.72
CA ALA A 114 12.42 -1.04 0.35
C ALA A 114 12.57 -1.24 -1.17
N GLY A 115 11.49 -1.09 -1.95
CA GLY A 115 11.48 -1.34 -3.40
C GLY A 115 11.58 -2.82 -3.74
N LEU A 116 10.88 -3.66 -2.99
CA LEU A 116 10.86 -5.10 -3.15
C LEU A 116 9.58 -5.56 -3.84
N PRO A 117 9.65 -6.56 -4.72
CA PRO A 117 8.45 -7.20 -5.23
C PRO A 117 7.75 -7.97 -4.10
N ALA A 118 6.45 -7.78 -4.01
CA ALA A 118 5.59 -8.43 -3.03
C ALA A 118 4.25 -8.79 -3.65
N LEU A 119 3.62 -9.86 -3.14
CA LEU A 119 2.27 -10.25 -3.50
C LEU A 119 1.55 -10.82 -2.29
N SER A 120 0.23 -10.82 -2.33
CA SER A 120 -0.63 -11.49 -1.35
C SER A 120 -1.44 -12.57 -2.03
N LEU A 121 -1.56 -13.72 -1.38
CA LEU A 121 -2.43 -14.81 -1.79
C LEU A 121 -3.38 -15.21 -0.65
N PRO A 122 -4.57 -15.72 -0.98
CA PRO A 122 -5.47 -16.28 0.02
C PRO A 122 -4.80 -17.48 0.70
N CYS A 123 -4.81 -17.51 2.04
CA CYS A 123 -4.24 -18.64 2.77
C CYS A 123 -5.21 -19.33 3.72
N GLY A 124 -6.44 -18.88 3.77
CA GLY A 124 -7.49 -19.46 4.61
C GLY A 124 -8.58 -18.48 4.96
N VAL A 125 -9.36 -18.86 5.95
CA VAL A 125 -10.45 -18.02 6.53
C VAL A 125 -10.40 -18.11 8.05
N THR A 126 -10.86 -17.06 8.72
CA THR A 126 -11.09 -17.07 10.18
C THR A 126 -12.23 -18.03 10.55
N PRO A 127 -12.43 -18.34 11.85
CA PRO A 127 -13.60 -19.11 12.30
C PRO A 127 -14.93 -18.52 11.84
N GLU A 128 -15.00 -17.20 11.70
CA GLU A 128 -16.18 -16.44 11.22
C GLU A 128 -16.33 -16.46 9.69
N GLY A 129 -15.38 -17.08 8.97
CA GLY A 129 -15.39 -17.18 7.51
C GLY A 129 -14.80 -15.99 6.78
N LEU A 130 -14.10 -15.07 7.46
CA LEU A 130 -13.45 -13.92 6.84
C LEU A 130 -12.11 -14.32 6.19
N PRO A 131 -11.74 -13.77 5.01
CA PRO A 131 -10.54 -14.16 4.30
C PRO A 131 -9.27 -13.71 5.03
N VAL A 132 -8.23 -14.54 4.95
CA VAL A 132 -6.88 -14.24 5.46
C VAL A 132 -5.89 -14.29 4.30
N GLY A 133 -4.99 -13.30 4.25
CA GLY A 133 -3.95 -13.17 3.23
C GLY A 133 -2.56 -13.54 3.75
N LEU A 134 -1.82 -14.33 2.97
CA LEU A 134 -0.40 -14.55 3.11
C LEU A 134 0.35 -13.61 2.18
N GLN A 135 1.24 -12.78 2.72
CA GLN A 135 2.14 -11.95 1.94
C GLN A 135 3.46 -12.68 1.71
N LEU A 136 3.95 -12.62 0.47
CA LEU A 136 5.30 -13.07 0.11
C LEU A 136 6.09 -11.88 -0.45
N LEU A 137 7.36 -11.80 -0.06
CA LEU A 137 8.32 -10.82 -0.57
C LEU A 137 9.50 -11.58 -1.20
N ALA A 138 10.09 -11.02 -2.25
CA ALA A 138 11.34 -11.50 -2.86
C ALA A 138 12.38 -10.36 -2.95
N PRO A 139 13.67 -10.67 -3.19
CA PRO A 139 14.68 -9.67 -3.47
C PRO A 139 14.31 -8.80 -4.67
N ALA A 140 14.84 -7.57 -4.72
CA ALA A 140 14.60 -6.64 -5.80
C ALA A 140 14.86 -7.27 -7.18
N PHE A 141 13.95 -7.05 -8.14
CA PHE A 141 13.99 -7.60 -9.51
C PHE A 141 13.91 -9.14 -9.59
N GLN A 142 13.40 -9.80 -8.54
CA GLN A 142 13.21 -11.26 -8.51
C GLN A 142 11.71 -11.64 -8.56
N GLU A 143 10.94 -10.96 -9.41
CA GLU A 143 9.49 -11.18 -9.58
C GLU A 143 9.20 -12.63 -10.01
N GLN A 144 10.06 -13.21 -10.85
CA GLN A 144 9.93 -14.61 -11.28
C GLN A 144 10.05 -15.58 -10.10
N ARG A 145 10.99 -15.34 -9.18
CA ARG A 145 11.15 -16.14 -7.94
C ARG A 145 9.91 -15.99 -7.06
N LEU A 146 9.43 -14.76 -6.91
CA LEU A 146 8.21 -14.46 -6.15
C LEU A 146 7.01 -15.24 -6.68
N LEU A 147 6.77 -15.18 -8.00
CA LEU A 147 5.64 -15.87 -8.64
C LEU A 147 5.77 -17.39 -8.55
N ALA A 148 6.98 -17.93 -8.72
CA ALA A 148 7.21 -19.38 -8.57
C ALA A 148 6.94 -19.85 -7.13
N GLY A 149 7.42 -19.09 -6.13
CA GLY A 149 7.13 -19.38 -4.73
C GLY A 149 5.67 -19.24 -4.37
N ALA A 150 4.98 -18.24 -4.92
CA ALA A 150 3.55 -18.05 -4.74
C ALA A 150 2.74 -19.20 -5.33
N ALA A 151 3.06 -19.66 -6.53
CA ALA A 151 2.42 -20.82 -7.16
C ALA A 151 2.62 -22.11 -6.35
N ALA A 152 3.83 -22.32 -5.81
CA ALA A 152 4.11 -23.44 -4.92
C ALA A 152 3.33 -23.35 -3.60
N ALA A 153 3.25 -22.16 -3.00
CA ALA A 153 2.46 -21.94 -1.79
C ALA A 153 0.97 -22.16 -2.04
N GLU A 154 0.42 -21.62 -3.13
CA GLU A 154 -0.99 -21.78 -3.51
C GLU A 154 -1.39 -23.24 -3.69
N ALA A 155 -0.49 -24.08 -4.25
CA ALA A 155 -0.73 -25.50 -4.39
C ALA A 155 -0.84 -26.25 -3.04
N CYS A 156 -0.28 -25.71 -1.97
CA CYS A 156 -0.30 -26.28 -0.61
C CYS A 156 -1.39 -25.69 0.29
N LEU A 157 -1.95 -24.55 -0.10
CA LEU A 157 -2.96 -23.84 0.68
C LEU A 157 -4.38 -24.33 0.35
N PRO A 158 -5.34 -24.17 1.28
CA PRO A 158 -6.73 -24.48 0.98
C PRO A 158 -7.25 -23.57 -0.16
N PRO A 159 -8.11 -24.08 -1.03
CA PRO A 159 -8.65 -23.30 -2.13
C PRO A 159 -9.41 -22.08 -1.58
N PRO A 160 -9.30 -20.92 -2.27
CA PRO A 160 -9.96 -19.71 -1.82
C PRO A 160 -11.47 -19.90 -1.81
N ARG A 161 -12.10 -19.64 -0.66
CA ARG A 161 -13.55 -19.67 -0.54
C ARG A 161 -14.13 -18.45 -1.25
N ARG A 162 -15.02 -18.66 -2.24
CA ARG A 162 -15.75 -17.56 -2.86
C ARG A 162 -16.72 -16.98 -1.83
N LEU A 163 -16.52 -15.72 -1.42
CA LEU A 163 -17.48 -14.99 -0.60
C LEU A 163 -18.66 -14.60 -1.48
N GLY A 164 -19.88 -14.99 -1.08
CA GLY A 164 -21.11 -14.57 -1.76
C GLY A 164 -21.69 -15.55 -2.79
N GLY A 165 -21.23 -16.81 -2.87
CA GLY A 165 -21.99 -17.88 -3.53
C GLY A 165 -23.11 -18.41 -2.62
N PRO A 166 -24.24 -18.88 -3.18
CA PRO A 166 -25.23 -19.59 -2.37
C PRO A 166 -24.56 -20.78 -1.68
N ALA A 167 -24.96 -20.99 -0.41
CA ALA A 167 -24.52 -22.12 0.41
C ALA A 167 -24.89 -23.46 -0.22
#